data_5d3135f1a6fcbe0f05765a6aaf7d32ae
#
_entry.id   5d3135f1a6fcbe0f05765a6aaf7d32ae
#
_cell.length_a   1.000
_cell.length_b   1.000
_cell.length_c   1.000
_cell.angle_alpha   90.00
_cell.angle_beta   90.00
_cell.angle_gamma   90.00
#
_symmetry.space_group_name_H-M   'P 1'
#
loop_
_entity.id
_entity.type
_entity.pdbx_description
1 polymer ?
#
loop_
_entity_poly.entity_id
_entity_poly.type
_entity_poly.pdbx_seq_one_letter_code
_entity_poly.pdbx_strand_id
1 'polypeptide(L)'
;MSAQLDSTPRSSSVAPPGTALSEAVRIGRHPSRRGAYLLETEQWFPKPPADVFDFFADAGNLETITPPFLQFRIVTPRPIDMRAGRLIDYRLRLHGIPIRWRTEIEVWEPPVRFVDRQLRGPYRLWHHEHTFTPLDGGTLVKDAVTYMVPGGALVHALFVKGDVRRIFEYRREILRSVLGH
;
A
#
# COMPACT_ATOMS: atom_id res chain seq x y z
N MET A 1 -56.60 -12.51 -1.58
CA MET A 1 -55.65 -11.44 -1.21
C MET A 1 -54.30 -12.11 -0.94
N SER A 2 -53.43 -12.18 -1.91
CA SER A 2 -52.12 -12.85 -1.84
C SER A 2 -51.06 -11.79 -1.64
N ALA A 3 -50.33 -11.91 -0.53
CA ALA A 3 -49.20 -11.06 -0.21
C ALA A 3 -47.96 -11.59 -0.97
N GLN A 4 -47.41 -10.75 -1.82
CA GLN A 4 -46.22 -11.02 -2.60
C GLN A 4 -45.02 -10.61 -1.76
N LEU A 5 -44.19 -11.59 -1.38
CA LEU A 5 -42.90 -11.38 -0.70
C LEU A 5 -41.88 -10.94 -1.72
N ASP A 6 -41.46 -9.71 -1.58
CA ASP A 6 -40.37 -9.10 -2.34
C ASP A 6 -39.03 -9.67 -1.87
N SER A 7 -38.41 -10.48 -2.74
CA SER A 7 -37.10 -11.08 -2.49
C SER A 7 -36.04 -10.24 -3.17
N THR A 8 -35.48 -9.31 -2.46
CA THR A 8 -34.27 -8.55 -2.92
C THR A 8 -33.08 -9.51 -2.97
N PRO A 9 -32.40 -9.68 -4.12
CA PRO A 9 -31.19 -10.51 -4.17
C PRO A 9 -30.03 -9.80 -3.45
N ARG A 10 -29.48 -10.49 -2.47
CA ARG A 10 -28.19 -10.09 -1.87
C ARG A 10 -27.11 -10.16 -2.94
N SER A 11 -26.51 -9.03 -3.25
CA SER A 11 -25.31 -8.94 -4.08
C SER A 11 -24.18 -9.68 -3.37
N SER A 12 -23.93 -10.90 -3.79
CA SER A 12 -22.73 -11.65 -3.44
C SER A 12 -21.57 -11.10 -4.27
N SER A 13 -20.61 -10.46 -3.64
CA SER A 13 -19.32 -10.09 -4.24
C SER A 13 -18.59 -11.38 -4.64
N VAL A 14 -18.70 -11.77 -5.89
CA VAL A 14 -18.02 -12.94 -6.44
C VAL A 14 -16.57 -12.54 -6.73
N ALA A 15 -15.64 -13.12 -6.00
CA ALA A 15 -14.23 -13.10 -6.39
C ALA A 15 -14.06 -13.85 -7.74
N PRO A 16 -13.18 -13.39 -8.65
CA PRO A 16 -13.03 -13.98 -9.97
C PRO A 16 -12.55 -15.44 -9.87
N PRO A 17 -13.10 -16.34 -10.69
CA PRO A 17 -12.66 -17.73 -10.76
C PRO A 17 -11.31 -17.82 -11.47
N GLY A 18 -10.25 -18.23 -10.76
CA GLY A 18 -9.05 -18.75 -11.41
C GLY A 18 -7.69 -18.33 -10.92
N THR A 19 -7.55 -17.26 -10.18
CA THR A 19 -6.25 -16.91 -9.55
C THR A 19 -6.43 -16.86 -8.05
N ALA A 20 -5.84 -17.81 -7.34
CA ALA A 20 -5.74 -17.74 -5.88
C ALA A 20 -4.83 -16.55 -5.52
N LEU A 21 -5.43 -15.35 -5.43
CA LEU A 21 -4.72 -14.16 -4.96
C LEU A 21 -4.22 -14.45 -3.57
N SER A 22 -2.93 -14.27 -3.35
CA SER A 22 -2.36 -14.39 -2.02
C SER A 22 -2.88 -13.24 -1.16
N GLU A 23 -3.91 -13.49 -0.37
CA GLU A 23 -4.47 -12.48 0.53
C GLU A 23 -3.52 -12.10 1.69
N ALA A 24 -2.36 -12.72 1.79
CA ALA A 24 -1.41 -12.51 2.87
C ALA A 24 -0.31 -11.51 2.50
N VAL A 25 0.11 -10.70 3.46
CA VAL A 25 1.35 -9.92 3.38
C VAL A 25 2.54 -10.90 3.46
N ARG A 26 3.29 -11.02 2.37
CA ARG A 26 4.48 -11.87 2.29
C ARG A 26 5.72 -11.04 2.59
N ILE A 27 6.56 -11.50 3.51
CA ILE A 27 7.83 -10.85 3.85
C ILE A 27 8.92 -11.92 3.87
N GLY A 28 9.90 -11.76 2.99
CA GLY A 28 11.05 -12.66 2.86
C GLY A 28 12.37 -11.92 2.66
N ARG A 29 13.47 -12.68 2.53
CA ARG A 29 14.73 -12.11 2.06
C ARG A 29 14.61 -11.76 0.59
N HIS A 30 15.20 -10.62 0.18
CA HIS A 30 15.19 -10.25 -1.23
C HIS A 30 16.03 -11.26 -2.05
N PRO A 31 15.49 -11.79 -3.18
CA PRO A 31 16.14 -12.90 -3.90
C PRO A 31 17.51 -12.56 -4.48
N SER A 32 17.71 -11.30 -4.91
CA SER A 32 18.96 -10.88 -5.59
C SER A 32 19.74 -9.79 -4.84
N ARG A 33 19.17 -9.19 -3.75
CA ARG A 33 19.83 -8.09 -3.04
C ARG A 33 20.21 -8.50 -1.62
N ARG A 34 21.50 -8.79 -1.42
CA ARG A 34 22.03 -9.21 -0.11
C ARG A 34 21.71 -8.18 0.99
N GLY A 35 21.18 -8.65 2.11
CA GLY A 35 20.83 -7.83 3.27
C GLY A 35 19.52 -7.05 3.15
N ALA A 36 18.84 -7.12 2.00
CA ALA A 36 17.51 -6.57 1.82
C ALA A 36 16.42 -7.61 2.08
N TYR A 37 15.23 -7.07 2.34
CA TYR A 37 13.97 -7.82 2.45
C TYR A 37 13.02 -7.35 1.37
N LEU A 38 12.12 -8.23 0.97
CA LEU A 38 11.03 -7.97 0.05
C LEU A 38 9.72 -8.22 0.78
N LEU A 39 8.84 -7.22 0.79
CA LEU A 39 7.44 -7.35 1.15
C LEU A 39 6.62 -7.29 -0.12
N GLU A 40 5.65 -8.18 -0.24
CA GLU A 40 4.71 -8.21 -1.36
C GLU A 40 3.29 -8.35 -0.85
N THR A 41 2.37 -7.61 -1.46
CA THR A 41 0.93 -7.78 -1.32
C THR A 41 0.23 -7.71 -2.65
N GLU A 42 -0.91 -8.39 -2.77
CA GLU A 42 -1.78 -8.36 -3.92
C GLU A 42 -3.22 -8.16 -3.45
N GLN A 43 -3.95 -7.26 -4.12
CA GLN A 43 -5.39 -7.07 -3.90
C GLN A 43 -6.08 -6.80 -5.23
N TRP A 44 -7.24 -7.40 -5.42
CA TRP A 44 -8.10 -7.10 -6.55
C TRP A 44 -9.25 -6.18 -6.11
N PHE A 45 -9.60 -5.23 -6.98
CA PHE A 45 -10.70 -4.28 -6.78
C PHE A 45 -11.61 -4.26 -8.00
N PRO A 46 -12.96 -4.23 -7.81
CA PRO A 46 -13.93 -4.23 -8.90
C PRO A 46 -14.09 -2.82 -9.53
N LYS A 47 -12.98 -2.17 -9.85
CA LYS A 47 -12.92 -0.81 -10.40
C LYS A 47 -11.90 -0.76 -11.53
N PRO A 48 -12.09 0.13 -12.54
CA PRO A 48 -11.10 0.35 -13.60
C PRO A 48 -9.73 0.80 -13.02
N PRO A 49 -8.62 0.50 -13.71
CA PRO A 49 -7.28 0.92 -13.26
C PRO A 49 -7.13 2.43 -13.03
N ALA A 50 -7.78 3.26 -13.82
CA ALA A 50 -7.74 4.71 -13.65
C ALA A 50 -8.32 5.14 -12.30
N ASP A 51 -9.50 4.61 -11.94
CA ASP A 51 -10.18 4.98 -10.68
C ASP A 51 -9.40 4.50 -9.46
N VAL A 52 -8.80 3.30 -9.53
CA VAL A 52 -7.96 2.78 -8.46
C VAL A 52 -6.66 3.58 -8.36
N PHE A 53 -6.03 3.88 -9.50
CA PHE A 53 -4.81 4.68 -9.54
C PHE A 53 -5.04 6.08 -8.97
N ASP A 54 -6.14 6.74 -9.31
CA ASP A 54 -6.48 8.09 -8.83
C ASP A 54 -6.60 8.15 -7.31
N PHE A 55 -7.11 7.08 -6.67
CA PHE A 55 -7.12 6.98 -5.22
C PHE A 55 -5.70 6.97 -4.64
N PHE A 56 -4.77 6.21 -5.24
CA PHE A 56 -3.37 6.15 -4.80
C PHE A 56 -2.59 7.42 -5.18
N ALA A 57 -2.99 8.10 -6.25
CA ALA A 57 -2.39 9.34 -6.73
C ALA A 57 -2.67 10.54 -5.81
N ASP A 58 -3.76 10.51 -5.06
CA ASP A 58 -3.99 11.51 -4.01
C ASP A 58 -3.18 11.17 -2.76
N ALA A 59 -2.07 11.89 -2.57
CA ALA A 59 -1.23 11.74 -1.39
C ALA A 59 -2.02 11.93 -0.07
N GLY A 60 -3.15 12.64 -0.08
CA GLY A 60 -4.04 12.80 1.06
C GLY A 60 -4.60 11.49 1.60
N ASN A 61 -4.85 10.53 0.71
CA ASN A 61 -5.35 9.22 1.09
C ASN A 61 -4.34 8.38 1.88
N LEU A 62 -3.05 8.71 1.81
CA LEU A 62 -2.01 8.02 2.57
C LEU A 62 -2.24 8.12 4.09
N GLU A 63 -2.79 9.24 4.58
CA GLU A 63 -3.16 9.37 6.00
C GLU A 63 -4.29 8.40 6.38
N THR A 64 -5.24 8.16 5.49
CA THR A 64 -6.38 7.25 5.71
C THR A 64 -5.93 5.80 5.76
N ILE A 65 -5.02 5.39 4.88
CA ILE A 65 -4.53 4.00 4.77
C ILE A 65 -3.31 3.71 5.66
N THR A 66 -2.93 4.66 6.53
CA THR A 66 -1.85 4.49 7.49
C THR A 66 -2.40 4.30 8.90
N PRO A 67 -1.94 3.28 9.66
CA PRO A 67 -2.48 2.98 10.98
C PRO A 67 -2.40 4.16 11.94
N PRO A 68 -3.45 4.42 12.75
CA PRO A 68 -3.50 5.56 13.70
C PRO A 68 -2.37 5.57 14.73
N PHE A 69 -1.87 4.38 15.12
CA PHE A 69 -0.77 4.29 16.10
C PHE A 69 0.54 4.93 15.62
N LEU A 70 0.71 5.12 14.30
CA LEU A 70 1.85 5.82 13.74
C LEU A 70 1.74 7.34 13.82
N GLN A 71 0.58 7.90 14.16
CA GLN A 71 0.33 9.35 14.19
C GLN A 71 0.89 10.05 12.94
N PHE A 72 0.68 9.40 11.80
CA PHE A 72 1.22 9.83 10.51
C PHE A 72 0.59 11.15 10.07
N ARG A 73 1.42 12.06 9.56
CA ARG A 73 1.00 13.36 9.02
C ARG A 73 1.85 13.76 7.82
N ILE A 74 1.19 14.20 6.76
CA ILE A 74 1.85 14.86 5.64
C ILE A 74 2.21 16.29 6.05
N VAL A 75 3.48 16.67 5.82
CA VAL A 75 4.01 18.01 6.14
C VAL A 75 4.08 18.89 4.90
N THR A 76 4.26 18.27 3.72
CA THR A 76 4.22 18.99 2.44
C THR A 76 2.89 19.72 2.26
N PRO A 77 2.89 21.03 1.94
CA PRO A 77 1.65 21.78 1.69
C PRO A 77 0.79 21.14 0.59
N ARG A 78 -0.53 21.16 0.79
CA ARG A 78 -1.52 20.70 -0.20
C ARG A 78 -2.03 21.86 -1.06
N PRO A 79 -2.45 21.64 -2.31
CA PRO A 79 -2.49 20.38 -3.04
C PRO A 79 -1.09 19.88 -3.45
N ILE A 80 -0.89 18.57 -3.49
CA ILE A 80 0.35 17.94 -3.91
C ILE A 80 0.18 17.46 -5.35
N ASP A 81 0.86 18.14 -6.27
CA ASP A 81 0.93 17.74 -7.68
C ASP A 81 1.85 16.54 -7.82
N MET A 82 1.25 15.35 -8.03
CA MET A 82 1.97 14.08 -8.11
C MET A 82 2.60 13.90 -9.49
N ARG A 83 3.91 13.66 -9.51
CA ARG A 83 4.72 13.44 -10.73
C ARG A 83 6.08 12.90 -10.37
N ALA A 84 6.83 12.39 -11.35
CA ALA A 84 8.22 11.99 -11.13
C ALA A 84 9.06 13.19 -10.60
N GLY A 85 9.94 12.89 -9.65
CA GLY A 85 10.76 13.88 -8.93
C GLY A 85 10.03 14.65 -7.82
N ARG A 86 8.73 14.41 -7.59
CA ARG A 86 8.01 15.05 -6.48
C ARG A 86 8.55 14.57 -5.14
N LEU A 87 8.85 15.53 -4.26
CA LEU A 87 9.25 15.26 -2.88
C LEU A 87 8.05 15.46 -1.95
N ILE A 88 7.88 14.51 -1.02
CA ILE A 88 6.82 14.56 -0.02
C ILE A 88 7.43 14.30 1.35
N ASP A 89 7.19 15.23 2.28
CA ASP A 89 7.66 15.14 3.66
C ASP A 89 6.53 14.66 4.57
N TYR A 90 6.88 13.73 5.46
CA TYR A 90 6.00 13.18 6.48
C TYR A 90 6.61 13.29 7.88
N ARG A 91 5.73 13.28 8.87
CA ARG A 91 6.06 13.00 10.26
C ARG A 91 5.24 11.83 10.75
N LEU A 92 5.87 10.95 11.48
CA LEU A 92 5.19 9.82 12.12
C LEU A 92 5.86 9.51 13.46
N ARG A 93 5.22 8.65 14.26
CA ARG A 93 5.81 8.08 15.47
C ARG A 93 5.86 6.56 15.33
N LEU A 94 7.02 6.00 15.65
CA LEU A 94 7.20 4.55 15.73
C LEU A 94 7.68 4.21 17.14
N HIS A 95 6.92 3.41 17.88
CA HIS A 95 7.17 3.12 19.31
C HIS A 95 7.38 4.39 20.15
N GLY A 96 6.61 5.44 19.87
CA GLY A 96 6.73 6.74 20.55
C GLY A 96 7.87 7.65 20.06
N ILE A 97 8.79 7.12 19.25
CA ILE A 97 9.92 7.89 18.72
C ILE A 97 9.47 8.70 17.51
N PRO A 98 9.65 10.03 17.49
CA PRO A 98 9.29 10.85 16.33
C PRO A 98 10.27 10.63 15.18
N ILE A 99 9.71 10.39 13.99
CA ILE A 99 10.45 10.15 12.76
C ILE A 99 10.06 11.20 11.73
N ARG A 100 11.05 11.77 11.07
CA ARG A 100 10.88 12.58 9.86
C ARG A 100 11.20 11.70 8.66
N TRP A 101 10.29 11.68 7.71
CA TRP A 101 10.43 10.88 6.51
C TRP A 101 10.31 11.77 5.28
N ARG A 102 11.20 11.60 4.31
CA ARG A 102 11.10 12.23 2.98
C ARG A 102 11.09 11.16 1.91
N THR A 103 10.06 11.19 1.11
CA THR A 103 9.88 10.35 -0.08
C THR A 103 10.09 11.17 -1.34
N GLU A 104 10.65 10.54 -2.36
CA GLU A 104 10.61 10.99 -3.75
C GLU A 104 9.77 10.02 -4.56
N ILE A 105 8.88 10.55 -5.40
CA ILE A 105 8.23 9.76 -6.45
C ILE A 105 9.26 9.57 -7.57
N GLU A 106 9.86 8.39 -7.64
CA GLU A 106 10.94 8.09 -8.58
C GLU A 106 10.41 7.81 -9.99
N VAL A 107 9.29 7.09 -10.07
CA VAL A 107 8.60 6.76 -11.32
C VAL A 107 7.14 7.19 -11.21
N TRP A 108 6.58 7.71 -12.31
CA TRP A 108 5.17 8.11 -12.39
C TRP A 108 4.61 7.78 -13.77
N GLU A 109 3.88 6.70 -13.88
CA GLU A 109 3.34 6.15 -15.14
C GLU A 109 1.84 5.81 -14.98
N PRO A 110 0.96 6.82 -14.87
CA PRO A 110 -0.48 6.59 -14.71
C PRO A 110 -1.10 5.96 -15.97
N PRO A 111 -2.09 5.07 -15.85
CA PRO A 111 -2.59 4.48 -14.61
C PRO A 111 -1.93 3.12 -14.31
N VAL A 112 -0.69 2.89 -14.75
CA VAL A 112 -0.03 1.57 -14.77
C VAL A 112 0.81 1.32 -13.51
N ARG A 113 1.63 2.29 -13.11
CA ARG A 113 2.49 2.15 -11.94
C ARG A 113 3.07 3.47 -11.45
N PHE A 114 3.50 3.48 -10.21
CA PHE A 114 4.44 4.46 -9.68
C PHE A 114 5.38 3.83 -8.65
N VAL A 115 6.48 4.51 -8.41
CA VAL A 115 7.50 4.10 -7.44
C VAL A 115 7.78 5.25 -6.50
N ASP A 116 7.75 4.97 -5.20
CA ASP A 116 8.24 5.89 -4.18
C ASP A 116 9.49 5.33 -3.50
N ARG A 117 10.46 6.20 -3.25
CA ARG A 117 11.67 5.85 -2.51
C ARG A 117 11.92 6.78 -1.35
N GLN A 118 12.43 6.25 -0.25
CA GLN A 118 12.86 7.04 0.89
C GLN A 118 14.18 7.74 0.58
N LEU A 119 14.21 9.06 0.69
CA LEU A 119 15.45 9.84 0.70
C LEU A 119 15.95 10.09 2.13
N ARG A 120 15.01 10.21 3.08
CA ARG A 120 15.30 10.37 4.50
C ARG A 120 14.28 9.59 5.32
N GLY A 121 14.75 8.80 6.29
CA GLY A 121 13.86 8.01 7.14
C GLY A 121 14.62 6.94 7.93
N PRO A 122 13.94 5.99 8.55
CA PRO A 122 14.52 5.00 9.44
C PRO A 122 15.21 3.84 8.73
N TYR A 123 14.96 3.66 7.44
CA TYR A 123 15.53 2.56 6.68
C TYR A 123 16.82 2.97 5.97
N ARG A 124 17.74 2.02 5.74
CA ARG A 124 18.89 2.21 4.84
C ARG A 124 18.48 2.21 3.38
N LEU A 125 17.40 1.51 3.06
CA LEU A 125 16.74 1.44 1.78
C LEU A 125 15.24 1.28 2.04
N TRP A 126 14.45 2.01 1.30
CA TRP A 126 13.02 1.80 1.11
C TRP A 126 12.68 2.21 -0.31
N HIS A 127 12.25 1.24 -1.10
CA HIS A 127 11.83 1.40 -2.49
C HIS A 127 10.53 0.63 -2.64
N HIS A 128 9.46 1.34 -2.93
CA HIS A 128 8.10 0.83 -2.95
C HIS A 128 7.50 1.02 -4.34
N GLU A 129 7.26 -0.06 -5.03
CA GLU A 129 6.60 -0.07 -6.33
C GLU A 129 5.14 -0.48 -6.16
N HIS A 130 4.27 0.30 -6.80
CA HIS A 130 2.85 0.04 -6.95
C HIS A 130 2.55 -0.24 -8.41
N THR A 131 1.89 -1.36 -8.72
CA THR A 131 1.44 -1.69 -10.07
C THR A 131 -0.06 -1.93 -10.10
N PHE A 132 -0.69 -1.50 -11.18
CA PHE A 132 -2.14 -1.54 -11.41
C PHE A 132 -2.41 -2.26 -12.73
N THR A 133 -2.84 -3.52 -12.66
CA THR A 133 -3.03 -4.36 -13.84
C THR A 133 -4.52 -4.64 -14.04
N PRO A 134 -5.08 -4.36 -15.23
CA PRO A 134 -6.45 -4.81 -15.54
C PRO A 134 -6.56 -6.32 -15.41
N LEU A 135 -7.55 -6.80 -14.67
CA LEU A 135 -7.79 -8.23 -14.47
C LEU A 135 -9.28 -8.46 -14.20
N ASP A 136 -9.91 -9.33 -14.99
CA ASP A 136 -11.29 -9.83 -14.79
C ASP A 136 -12.33 -8.73 -14.48
N GLY A 137 -12.33 -7.68 -15.31
CA GLY A 137 -13.27 -6.55 -15.16
C GLY A 137 -12.96 -5.58 -14.02
N GLY A 138 -11.84 -5.76 -13.35
CA GLY A 138 -11.36 -4.89 -12.29
C GLY A 138 -9.86 -4.63 -12.40
N THR A 139 -9.23 -4.35 -11.27
CA THR A 139 -7.80 -4.02 -11.17
C THR A 139 -7.11 -4.88 -10.12
N LEU A 140 -6.06 -5.57 -10.53
CA LEU A 140 -5.10 -6.17 -9.60
C LEU A 140 -4.04 -5.13 -9.22
N VAL A 141 -4.02 -4.75 -7.95
CA VAL A 141 -2.97 -3.91 -7.35
C VAL A 141 -1.93 -4.80 -6.69
N LYS A 142 -0.66 -4.57 -7.02
CA LYS A 142 0.48 -5.20 -6.33
C LYS A 142 1.35 -4.13 -5.72
N ASP A 143 1.71 -4.33 -4.45
CA ASP A 143 2.76 -3.59 -3.75
C ASP A 143 3.99 -4.47 -3.63
N ALA A 144 5.15 -3.95 -4.02
CA ALA A 144 6.44 -4.58 -3.83
C ALA A 144 7.39 -3.61 -3.11
N VAL A 145 7.73 -3.90 -1.86
CA VAL A 145 8.63 -3.06 -1.07
C VAL A 145 9.95 -3.76 -0.85
N THR A 146 11.00 -3.23 -1.47
CA THR A 146 12.37 -3.61 -1.16
C THR A 146 12.92 -2.71 -0.07
N TYR A 147 13.35 -3.29 1.05
CA TYR A 147 13.86 -2.49 2.17
C TYR A 147 15.07 -3.11 2.87
N MET A 148 15.89 -2.24 3.49
CA MET A 148 17.02 -2.63 4.33
C MET A 148 16.95 -1.90 5.67
N VAL A 149 17.26 -2.63 6.75
CA VAL A 149 17.16 -2.14 8.12
C VAL A 149 18.54 -1.84 8.70
N PRO A 150 18.73 -0.71 9.39
CA PRO A 150 19.90 -0.52 10.25
C PRO A 150 19.93 -1.60 11.33
N GLY A 151 21.12 -2.16 11.63
CA GLY A 151 21.26 -3.24 12.61
C GLY A 151 21.00 -4.65 12.07
N GLY A 152 20.65 -4.79 10.77
CA GLY A 152 20.61 -6.06 10.07
C GLY A 152 19.50 -7.02 10.49
N ALA A 153 19.77 -8.33 10.37
CA ALA A 153 18.75 -9.37 10.49
C ALA A 153 18.13 -9.47 11.90
N LEU A 154 18.91 -9.21 12.95
CA LEU A 154 18.40 -9.29 14.32
C LEU A 154 17.36 -8.18 14.59
N VAL A 155 17.69 -6.94 14.24
CA VAL A 155 16.75 -5.80 14.38
C VAL A 155 15.51 -6.00 13.52
N HIS A 156 15.70 -6.50 12.29
CA HIS A 156 14.58 -6.85 11.42
C HIS A 156 13.64 -7.88 12.07
N ALA A 157 14.19 -8.98 12.58
CA ALA A 157 13.39 -10.06 13.14
C ALA A 157 12.62 -9.67 14.41
N LEU A 158 13.27 -8.89 15.29
CA LEU A 158 12.70 -8.54 16.60
C LEU A 158 11.71 -7.37 16.55
N PHE A 159 11.94 -6.40 15.68
CA PHE A 159 11.18 -5.12 15.70
C PHE A 159 10.49 -4.82 14.36
N VAL A 160 11.22 -4.88 13.24
CA VAL A 160 10.75 -4.29 11.99
C VAL A 160 9.75 -5.16 11.24
N LYS A 161 9.99 -6.49 11.20
CA LYS A 161 9.13 -7.42 10.44
C LYS A 161 7.67 -7.39 10.91
N GLY A 162 7.46 -7.35 12.23
CA GLY A 162 6.12 -7.28 12.83
C GLY A 162 5.42 -5.95 12.52
N ASP A 163 6.15 -4.84 12.67
CA ASP A 163 5.59 -3.50 12.40
C ASP A 163 5.19 -3.33 10.94
N VAL A 164 6.09 -3.68 10.03
CA VAL A 164 5.83 -3.55 8.58
C VAL A 164 4.65 -4.45 8.17
N ARG A 165 4.58 -5.68 8.67
CA ARG A 165 3.44 -6.57 8.45
C ARG A 165 2.13 -5.93 8.91
N ARG A 166 2.08 -5.46 10.16
CA ARG A 166 0.88 -4.83 10.75
C ARG A 166 0.43 -3.60 10.00
N ILE A 167 1.38 -2.78 9.50
CA ILE A 167 1.08 -1.60 8.69
C ILE A 167 0.42 -2.00 7.37
N PHE A 168 0.96 -3.00 6.67
CA PHE A 168 0.41 -3.42 5.39
C PHE A 168 -0.89 -4.22 5.52
N GLU A 169 -1.07 -4.99 6.59
CA GLU A 169 -2.35 -5.65 6.89
C GLU A 169 -3.46 -4.62 7.13
N TYR A 170 -3.21 -3.60 7.94
CA TYR A 170 -4.14 -2.48 8.14
C TYR A 170 -4.47 -1.77 6.82
N ARG A 171 -3.43 -1.43 6.03
CA ARG A 171 -3.60 -0.79 4.72
C ARG A 171 -4.53 -1.60 3.82
N ARG A 172 -4.32 -2.91 3.75
CA ARG A 172 -5.14 -3.83 2.96
C ARG A 172 -6.61 -3.82 3.39
N GLU A 173 -6.86 -3.81 4.69
CA GLU A 173 -8.21 -3.77 5.24
C GLU A 173 -8.94 -2.48 4.86
N ILE A 174 -8.29 -1.33 5.02
CA ILE A 174 -8.87 -0.03 4.62
C ILE A 174 -9.09 0.05 3.11
N LEU A 175 -8.12 -0.35 2.30
CA LEU A 175 -8.28 -0.38 0.84
C LEU A 175 -9.46 -1.25 0.42
N ARG A 176 -9.66 -2.41 1.05
CA ARG A 176 -10.83 -3.27 0.80
C ARG A 176 -12.13 -2.55 1.13
N SER A 177 -12.18 -1.80 2.23
CA SER A 177 -13.39 -1.06 2.62
C SER A 177 -13.71 0.13 1.71
N VAL A 178 -12.69 0.75 1.11
CA VAL A 178 -12.86 1.96 0.27
C VAL A 178 -13.03 1.63 -1.21
N LEU A 179 -12.30 0.65 -1.72
CA LEU A 179 -12.24 0.31 -3.14
C LEU A 179 -12.94 -1.00 -3.50
N GLY A 180 -13.33 -1.80 -2.52
CA GLY A 180 -13.90 -3.13 -2.73
C GLY A 180 -15.40 -3.17 -3.11
N HIS A 181 -16.01 -2.01 -3.38
CA HIS A 181 -17.42 -1.87 -3.74
C HIS A 181 -17.62 -1.20 -5.08
#